data_f7558bed3e0b3be5e4bac47cf6edb6f2
#
_entry.id   f7558bed3e0b3be5e4bac47cf6edb6f2
#
_cell.length_a   1.000
_cell.length_b   1.000
_cell.length_c   1.000
_cell.angle_alpha   90.00
_cell.angle_beta   90.00
_cell.angle_gamma   90.00
#
_symmetry.space_group_name_H-M   'P 1'
#
loop_
_entity.id
_entity.type
_entity.pdbx_description
1 polymer ?
#
loop_
_entity_poly.entity_id
_entity_poly.type
_entity_poly.pdbx_seq_one_letter_code
_entity_poly.pdbx_strand_id
1 'polypeptide(L)'
;MQKFSFKALSDGAKALAGSRDFRYGVFGVIILVAISLAFFATSLGDTLQQSDTMQGVANGQEAKAYFEQTGEKTCWTNSLFGGMPTFQISPSYASSKFISALQSVFGLGLPSPANLVFMMMAGFYILLLAMRQRWYLALLGAIAYGFSSYFFILIGAGHIWKFCVLAYVPPTIAGIVLAYRGKWLAGGALTAVFAMLQIASNHVQMTYYFLFVVVAMMIAYFVDSRRKKELGKWLKATGVLAVAAVVAVGAN
;
A
#
# COMPACT_ATOMS: atom_id res chain seq x y z
N MET A 1 -26.50 -22.27 -0.64
CA MET A 1 -25.70 -21.34 -1.50
C MET A 1 -26.61 -20.17 -1.85
N GLN A 2 -26.42 -19.01 -1.22
CA GLN A 2 -27.14 -17.78 -1.63
C GLN A 2 -26.66 -17.36 -3.02
N LYS A 3 -27.58 -17.28 -3.97
CA LYS A 3 -27.28 -16.78 -5.33
C LYS A 3 -26.78 -15.34 -5.22
N PHE A 4 -25.56 -15.11 -5.67
CA PHE A 4 -24.96 -13.78 -5.78
C PHE A 4 -25.80 -12.95 -6.76
N SER A 5 -26.55 -11.95 -6.28
CA SER A 5 -27.42 -11.12 -7.11
C SER A 5 -26.69 -9.81 -7.44
N PHE A 6 -26.43 -9.59 -8.71
CA PHE A 6 -25.87 -8.31 -9.23
C PHE A 6 -26.72 -7.09 -8.82
N LYS A 7 -28.04 -7.28 -8.70
CA LYS A 7 -28.97 -6.25 -8.23
C LYS A 7 -28.69 -5.84 -6.77
N ALA A 8 -28.46 -6.81 -5.88
CA ALA A 8 -28.13 -6.51 -4.48
C ALA A 8 -26.80 -5.76 -4.35
N LEU A 9 -25.80 -6.04 -5.20
CA LEU A 9 -24.54 -5.29 -5.27
C LEU A 9 -24.76 -3.85 -5.75
N SER A 10 -25.56 -3.65 -6.80
CA SER A 10 -25.89 -2.32 -7.34
C SER A 10 -26.64 -1.48 -6.32
N ASP A 11 -27.63 -2.06 -5.65
CA ASP A 11 -28.43 -1.37 -4.64
C ASP A 11 -27.59 -1.04 -3.39
N GLY A 12 -26.71 -1.94 -2.97
CA GLY A 12 -25.73 -1.69 -1.90
C GLY A 12 -24.73 -0.57 -2.24
N ALA A 13 -24.23 -0.53 -3.47
CA ALA A 13 -23.35 0.53 -3.95
C ALA A 13 -24.05 1.90 -3.99
N LYS A 14 -25.32 1.94 -4.47
CA LYS A 14 -26.13 3.17 -4.46
C LYS A 14 -26.41 3.67 -3.05
N ALA A 15 -26.76 2.77 -2.13
CA ALA A 15 -26.99 3.11 -0.74
C ALA A 15 -25.71 3.65 -0.07
N LEU A 16 -24.56 3.06 -0.37
CA LEU A 16 -23.27 3.52 0.12
C LEU A 16 -22.94 4.91 -0.42
N ALA A 17 -23.07 5.12 -1.74
CA ALA A 17 -22.81 6.41 -2.39
C ALA A 17 -23.74 7.53 -1.89
N GLY A 18 -24.96 7.18 -1.50
CA GLY A 18 -25.92 8.10 -0.88
C GLY A 18 -25.61 8.42 0.57
N SER A 19 -24.76 7.65 1.24
CA SER A 19 -24.47 7.86 2.65
C SER A 19 -23.67 9.14 2.88
N ARG A 20 -24.00 9.84 3.96
CA ARG A 20 -23.32 11.09 4.35
C ARG A 20 -21.84 10.86 4.63
N ASP A 21 -21.52 9.77 5.31
CA ASP A 21 -20.13 9.42 5.66
C ASP A 21 -19.29 9.13 4.43
N PHE A 22 -19.84 8.44 3.43
CA PHE A 22 -19.16 8.18 2.17
C PHE A 22 -18.85 9.47 1.42
N ARG A 23 -19.83 10.38 1.29
CA ARG A 23 -19.64 11.67 0.61
C ARG A 23 -18.56 12.52 1.28
N TYR A 24 -18.55 12.59 2.61
CA TYR A 24 -17.49 13.28 3.34
C TYR A 24 -16.13 12.58 3.24
N GLY A 25 -16.13 11.23 3.18
CA GLY A 25 -14.91 10.48 2.92
C GLY A 25 -14.30 10.82 1.56
N VAL A 26 -15.12 10.84 0.51
CA VAL A 26 -14.70 11.25 -0.85
C VAL A 26 -14.23 12.70 -0.88
N PHE A 27 -14.94 13.60 -0.22
CA PHE A 27 -14.54 15.01 -0.13
C PHE A 27 -13.14 15.16 0.52
N GLY A 28 -12.85 14.39 1.57
CA GLY A 28 -11.52 14.34 2.15
C GLY A 28 -10.44 13.90 1.14
N VAL A 29 -10.73 12.88 0.33
CA VAL A 29 -9.78 12.43 -0.72
C VAL A 29 -9.54 13.53 -1.75
N ILE A 30 -10.57 14.26 -2.17
CA ILE A 30 -10.42 15.40 -3.10
C ILE A 30 -9.50 16.47 -2.52
N ILE A 31 -9.62 16.77 -1.22
CA ILE A 31 -8.73 17.72 -0.54
C ILE A 31 -7.29 17.21 -0.53
N LEU A 32 -7.07 15.91 -0.24
CA LEU A 32 -5.72 15.31 -0.26
C LEU A 32 -5.08 15.40 -1.65
N VAL A 33 -5.84 15.15 -2.72
CA VAL A 33 -5.39 15.33 -4.10
C VAL A 33 -5.00 16.78 -4.35
N ALA A 34 -5.87 17.72 -3.99
CA ALA A 34 -5.61 19.16 -4.19
C ALA A 34 -4.35 19.63 -3.46
N ILE A 35 -4.15 19.18 -2.22
CA ILE A 35 -2.94 19.49 -1.42
C ILE A 35 -1.70 18.91 -2.09
N SER A 36 -1.73 17.64 -2.54
CA SER A 36 -0.59 17.00 -3.19
C SER A 36 -0.18 17.71 -4.48
N LEU A 37 -1.16 18.08 -5.31
CA LEU A 37 -0.90 18.81 -6.54
C LEU A 37 -0.43 20.25 -6.29
N ALA A 38 -1.05 20.96 -5.34
CA ALA A 38 -0.67 22.33 -5.01
C ALA A 38 0.74 22.41 -4.43
N PHE A 39 1.13 21.45 -3.59
CA PHE A 39 2.48 21.42 -2.99
C PHE A 39 3.58 21.27 -4.05
N PHE A 40 3.33 20.46 -5.09
CA PHE A 40 4.28 20.24 -6.17
C PHE A 40 3.95 21.01 -7.45
N ALA A 41 3.11 22.05 -7.39
CA ALA A 41 2.63 22.75 -8.58
C ALA A 41 3.76 23.28 -9.48
N THR A 42 4.88 23.71 -8.88
CA THR A 42 6.06 24.20 -9.60
C THR A 42 6.98 23.10 -10.13
N SER A 43 6.80 21.86 -9.67
CA SER A 43 7.67 20.70 -10.01
C SER A 43 6.90 19.59 -10.71
N LEU A 44 5.65 19.85 -11.11
CA LEU A 44 4.84 18.86 -11.84
C LEU A 44 5.43 18.67 -13.25
N GLY A 45 5.84 17.44 -13.51
CA GLY A 45 6.48 17.08 -14.79
C GLY A 45 8.01 17.14 -14.78
N ASP A 46 8.62 17.66 -13.71
CA ASP A 46 10.06 17.64 -13.54
C ASP A 46 10.56 16.25 -13.12
N THR A 47 11.74 15.90 -13.60
CA THR A 47 12.41 14.67 -13.16
C THR A 47 13.25 14.98 -11.94
N LEU A 48 12.87 14.42 -10.78
CA LEU A 48 13.67 14.55 -9.58
C LEU A 48 15.03 13.87 -9.76
N GLN A 49 16.10 14.62 -9.55
CA GLN A 49 17.44 14.06 -9.49
C GLN A 49 17.69 13.46 -8.11
N GLN A 50 17.60 12.14 -8.02
CA GLN A 50 17.71 11.39 -6.77
C GLN A 50 18.91 10.42 -6.89
N SER A 51 19.81 10.45 -5.92
CA SER A 51 21.05 9.65 -5.97
C SER A 51 20.78 8.15 -6.12
N ASP A 52 19.87 7.61 -5.32
CA ASP A 52 19.56 6.17 -5.34
C ASP A 52 18.83 5.74 -6.61
N THR A 53 17.95 6.60 -7.13
CA THR A 53 17.28 6.34 -8.40
C THR A 53 18.29 6.31 -9.56
N MET A 54 19.24 7.25 -9.58
CA MET A 54 20.29 7.29 -10.60
C MET A 54 21.22 6.06 -10.50
N GLN A 55 21.61 5.65 -9.30
CA GLN A 55 22.38 4.44 -9.07
C GLN A 55 21.61 3.19 -9.48
N GLY A 56 20.32 3.11 -9.15
CA GLY A 56 19.44 2.00 -9.54
C GLY A 56 19.33 1.87 -11.07
N VAL A 57 19.20 2.98 -11.79
CA VAL A 57 19.20 3.00 -13.26
C VAL A 57 20.56 2.56 -13.81
N ALA A 58 21.67 3.06 -13.26
CA ALA A 58 23.01 2.68 -13.67
C ALA A 58 23.27 1.18 -13.47
N ASN A 59 22.89 0.64 -12.31
CA ASN A 59 23.06 -0.78 -11.99
C ASN A 59 22.16 -1.70 -12.84
N GLY A 60 21.04 -1.21 -13.35
CA GLY A 60 20.13 -1.96 -14.23
C GLY A 60 20.49 -1.93 -15.71
N GLN A 61 21.52 -1.17 -16.15
CA GLN A 61 21.84 -0.98 -17.57
C GLN A 61 22.23 -2.28 -18.26
N GLU A 62 23.02 -3.14 -17.64
CA GLU A 62 23.42 -4.44 -18.21
C GLU A 62 22.20 -5.32 -18.49
N ALA A 63 21.30 -5.45 -17.52
CA ALA A 63 20.07 -6.24 -17.68
C ALA A 63 19.16 -5.65 -18.77
N LYS A 64 19.12 -4.32 -18.90
CA LYS A 64 18.39 -3.63 -19.96
C LYS A 64 19.00 -3.89 -21.33
N ALA A 65 20.32 -3.76 -21.46
CA ALA A 65 21.04 -4.03 -22.72
C ALA A 65 20.87 -5.48 -23.16
N TYR A 66 20.94 -6.43 -22.24
CA TYR A 66 20.67 -7.83 -22.53
C TYR A 66 19.25 -8.05 -23.07
N PHE A 67 18.26 -7.43 -22.44
CA PHE A 67 16.87 -7.51 -22.91
C PHE A 67 16.68 -6.88 -24.30
N GLU A 68 17.32 -5.75 -24.59
CA GLU A 68 17.24 -5.07 -25.88
C GLU A 68 17.90 -5.92 -27.01
N GLN A 69 18.93 -6.71 -26.71
CA GLN A 69 19.61 -7.56 -27.66
C GLN A 69 18.93 -8.90 -27.90
N THR A 70 18.36 -9.50 -26.86
CA THR A 70 17.87 -10.89 -26.90
C THR A 70 16.34 -11.01 -26.83
N GLY A 71 15.65 -9.97 -26.36
CA GLY A 71 14.22 -10.04 -26.01
C GLY A 71 13.93 -10.81 -24.72
N GLU A 72 14.96 -11.34 -24.04
CA GLU A 72 14.84 -12.14 -22.84
C GLU A 72 15.27 -11.35 -21.59
N LYS A 73 14.63 -11.61 -20.47
CA LYS A 73 15.00 -11.01 -19.19
C LYS A 73 16.03 -11.86 -18.48
N THR A 74 17.16 -11.27 -18.10
CA THR A 74 18.16 -11.94 -17.28
C THR A 74 17.77 -11.88 -15.79
N CYS A 75 18.05 -12.98 -15.07
CA CYS A 75 17.95 -13.02 -13.61
C CYS A 75 19.31 -12.82 -12.92
N TRP A 76 20.36 -12.51 -13.69
CA TRP A 76 21.73 -12.31 -13.23
C TRP A 76 22.33 -11.06 -13.85
N THR A 77 23.21 -10.37 -13.11
CA THR A 77 24.01 -9.25 -13.60
C THR A 77 25.47 -9.41 -13.14
N ASN A 78 26.41 -9.01 -13.97
CA ASN A 78 27.84 -8.94 -13.64
C ASN A 78 28.29 -7.51 -13.25
N SER A 79 27.38 -6.52 -13.33
CA SER A 79 27.70 -5.11 -13.08
C SER A 79 28.06 -4.79 -11.64
N LEU A 80 27.71 -5.67 -10.68
CA LEU A 80 27.92 -5.47 -9.26
C LEU A 80 28.53 -6.70 -8.60
N PHE A 81 29.45 -6.47 -7.64
CA PHE A 81 30.01 -7.49 -6.74
C PHE A 81 30.64 -8.71 -7.45
N GLY A 82 31.02 -8.59 -8.72
CA GLY A 82 31.51 -9.71 -9.52
C GLY A 82 30.43 -10.68 -9.97
N GLY A 83 29.17 -10.29 -9.83
CA GLY A 83 27.99 -11.02 -10.25
C GLY A 83 26.99 -11.24 -9.11
N MET A 84 25.71 -10.95 -9.38
CA MET A 84 24.63 -11.15 -8.42
C MET A 84 23.27 -11.35 -9.11
N PRO A 85 22.30 -11.97 -8.42
CA PRO A 85 20.91 -12.03 -8.91
C PRO A 85 20.27 -10.65 -9.04
N THR A 86 19.46 -10.45 -10.10
CA THR A 86 18.84 -9.14 -10.41
C THR A 86 17.62 -8.80 -9.54
N PHE A 87 17.10 -9.74 -8.74
CA PHE A 87 15.84 -9.54 -8.01
C PHE A 87 15.84 -8.35 -7.02
N GLN A 88 17.01 -7.90 -6.56
CA GLN A 88 17.13 -6.73 -5.68
C GLN A 88 17.32 -5.42 -6.44
N ILE A 89 17.76 -5.47 -7.70
CA ILE A 89 18.09 -4.29 -8.50
C ILE A 89 17.01 -3.99 -9.53
N SER A 90 16.54 -5.03 -10.20
CA SER A 90 15.54 -4.95 -11.27
C SER A 90 14.59 -6.13 -11.21
N PRO A 91 13.75 -6.22 -10.16
CA PRO A 91 12.84 -7.35 -9.98
C PRO A 91 11.84 -7.41 -11.14
N SER A 92 11.64 -8.59 -11.69
CA SER A 92 10.69 -8.84 -12.76
C SER A 92 9.89 -10.11 -12.49
N TYR A 93 8.60 -9.93 -12.21
CA TYR A 93 7.66 -11.01 -11.92
C TYR A 93 6.50 -11.00 -12.91
N ALA A 94 5.85 -12.14 -13.10
CA ALA A 94 4.68 -12.26 -13.96
C ALA A 94 3.52 -11.34 -13.52
N SER A 95 3.39 -11.13 -12.22
CA SER A 95 2.38 -10.26 -11.58
C SER A 95 2.70 -8.76 -11.66
N SER A 96 3.91 -8.35 -12.08
CA SER A 96 4.36 -6.95 -12.02
C SER A 96 3.41 -5.97 -12.71
N LYS A 97 2.83 -6.33 -13.86
CA LYS A 97 1.87 -5.47 -14.57
C LYS A 97 0.58 -5.24 -13.77
N PHE A 98 0.05 -6.30 -13.17
CA PHE A 98 -1.16 -6.23 -12.34
C PHE A 98 -0.90 -5.39 -11.07
N ILE A 99 0.22 -5.62 -10.41
CA ILE A 99 0.62 -4.90 -9.20
C ILE A 99 0.84 -3.42 -9.50
N SER A 100 1.52 -3.09 -10.61
CA SER A 100 1.70 -1.70 -11.05
C SER A 100 0.38 -1.00 -11.36
N ALA A 101 -0.58 -1.71 -11.96
CA ALA A 101 -1.91 -1.18 -12.18
C ALA A 101 -2.63 -0.84 -10.86
N LEU A 102 -2.56 -1.73 -9.86
CA LEU A 102 -3.12 -1.47 -8.53
C LEU A 102 -2.44 -0.29 -7.83
N GLN A 103 -1.13 -0.17 -7.96
CA GLN A 103 -0.36 0.96 -7.42
C GLN A 103 -0.80 2.27 -8.09
N SER A 104 -0.96 2.28 -9.41
CA SER A 104 -1.46 3.43 -10.16
C SER A 104 -2.88 3.82 -9.76
N VAL A 105 -3.76 2.83 -9.55
CA VAL A 105 -5.13 3.06 -9.05
C VAL A 105 -5.08 3.69 -7.65
N PHE A 106 -4.25 3.19 -6.75
CA PHE A 106 -4.12 3.77 -5.40
C PHE A 106 -3.54 5.18 -5.44
N GLY A 107 -2.58 5.44 -6.33
CA GLY A 107 -2.01 6.77 -6.57
C GLY A 107 -2.89 7.69 -7.43
N LEU A 108 -4.08 7.23 -7.85
CA LEU A 108 -5.02 7.93 -8.74
C LEU A 108 -4.40 8.37 -10.07
N GLY A 109 -3.32 7.76 -10.52
CA GLY A 109 -2.60 8.17 -11.74
C GLY A 109 -1.98 9.58 -11.66
N LEU A 110 -1.83 10.14 -10.47
CA LEU A 110 -1.24 11.46 -10.28
C LEU A 110 0.24 11.46 -10.73
N PRO A 111 0.73 12.60 -11.26
CA PRO A 111 2.13 12.73 -11.64
C PRO A 111 3.05 12.64 -10.43
N SER A 112 4.27 12.10 -10.64
CA SER A 112 5.32 12.14 -9.62
C SER A 112 5.85 13.57 -9.46
N PRO A 113 6.21 14.00 -8.24
CA PRO A 113 6.16 13.27 -6.96
C PRO A 113 4.85 13.44 -6.18
N ALA A 114 3.84 14.13 -6.73
CA ALA A 114 2.57 14.38 -6.05
C ALA A 114 1.83 13.07 -5.68
N ASN A 115 1.92 12.04 -6.55
CA ASN A 115 1.36 10.72 -6.27
C ASN A 115 1.93 10.08 -5.00
N LEU A 116 3.20 10.27 -4.71
CA LEU A 116 3.86 9.69 -3.54
C LEU A 116 3.27 10.28 -2.25
N VAL A 117 3.25 11.61 -2.14
CA VAL A 117 2.69 12.28 -0.95
C VAL A 117 1.20 11.99 -0.81
N PHE A 118 0.46 11.96 -1.94
CA PHE A 118 -0.94 11.54 -1.93
C PHE A 118 -1.10 10.12 -1.36
N MET A 119 -0.34 9.12 -1.82
CA MET A 119 -0.44 7.74 -1.32
C MET A 119 -0.17 7.65 0.18
N MET A 120 0.82 8.41 0.68
CA MET A 120 1.14 8.45 2.11
C MET A 120 -0.03 9.00 2.93
N MET A 121 -0.58 10.14 2.52
CA MET A 121 -1.75 10.74 3.17
C MET A 121 -2.99 9.84 3.05
N ALA A 122 -3.27 9.31 1.85
CA ALA A 122 -4.44 8.46 1.61
C ALA A 122 -4.40 7.17 2.44
N GLY A 123 -3.22 6.53 2.55
CA GLY A 123 -3.05 5.35 3.38
C GLY A 123 -3.39 5.61 4.85
N PHE A 124 -2.90 6.71 5.41
CA PHE A 124 -3.19 7.08 6.80
C PHE A 124 -4.64 7.54 6.99
N TYR A 125 -5.21 8.21 5.99
CA TYR A 125 -6.62 8.60 5.97
C TYR A 125 -7.53 7.36 6.06
N ILE A 126 -7.26 6.33 5.25
CA ILE A 126 -7.97 5.04 5.28
C ILE A 126 -7.89 4.41 6.67
N LEU A 127 -6.70 4.42 7.30
CA LEU A 127 -6.52 3.88 8.65
C LEU A 127 -7.39 4.60 9.67
N LEU A 128 -7.36 5.94 9.68
CA LEU A 128 -8.12 6.72 10.66
C LEU A 128 -9.64 6.57 10.46
N LEU A 129 -10.12 6.49 9.21
CA LEU A 129 -11.52 6.17 8.92
C LEU A 129 -11.90 4.76 9.38
N ALA A 130 -11.02 3.76 9.15
CA ALA A 130 -11.22 2.41 9.67
C ALA A 130 -11.27 2.37 11.21
N MET A 131 -10.53 3.25 11.87
CA MET A 131 -10.59 3.46 13.32
C MET A 131 -11.81 4.27 13.78
N ARG A 132 -12.74 4.61 12.87
CA ARG A 132 -13.97 5.38 13.12
C ARG A 132 -13.72 6.82 13.57
N GLN A 133 -12.59 7.39 13.18
CA GLN A 133 -12.38 8.83 13.38
C GLN A 133 -13.30 9.63 12.45
N ARG A 134 -13.73 10.82 12.89
CA ARG A 134 -14.49 11.74 12.05
C ARG A 134 -13.64 12.14 10.84
N TRP A 135 -14.27 12.27 9.68
CA TRP A 135 -13.57 12.51 8.42
C TRP A 135 -12.57 13.69 8.45
N TYR A 136 -12.92 14.78 9.13
CA TYR A 136 -12.04 15.96 9.23
C TYR A 136 -10.85 15.74 10.17
N LEU A 137 -11.00 14.95 11.25
CA LEU A 137 -9.88 14.54 12.10
C LEU A 137 -8.97 13.55 11.36
N ALA A 138 -9.58 12.64 10.59
CA ALA A 138 -8.84 11.73 9.73
C ALA A 138 -8.06 12.48 8.66
N LEU A 139 -8.66 13.52 8.06
CA LEU A 139 -8.01 14.40 7.09
C LEU A 139 -6.82 15.14 7.71
N LEU A 140 -7.02 15.77 8.86
CA LEU A 140 -5.94 16.48 9.57
C LEU A 140 -4.78 15.53 9.93
N GLY A 141 -5.11 14.34 10.47
CA GLY A 141 -4.10 13.33 10.80
C GLY A 141 -3.36 12.82 9.57
N ALA A 142 -4.06 12.63 8.44
CA ALA A 142 -3.46 12.21 7.17
C ALA A 142 -2.46 13.25 6.64
N ILE A 143 -2.83 14.53 6.68
CA ILE A 143 -1.96 15.64 6.27
C ILE A 143 -0.73 15.69 7.19
N ALA A 144 -0.93 15.69 8.51
CA ALA A 144 0.18 15.71 9.47
C ALA A 144 1.14 14.53 9.29
N TYR A 145 0.61 13.32 9.02
CA TYR A 145 1.42 12.15 8.72
C TYR A 145 2.18 12.28 7.41
N GLY A 146 1.49 12.61 6.30
CA GLY A 146 2.10 12.69 4.98
C GLY A 146 3.13 13.81 4.83
N PHE A 147 2.99 14.88 5.61
CA PHE A 147 3.93 16.01 5.66
C PHE A 147 5.02 15.86 6.73
N SER A 148 5.19 14.67 7.29
CA SER A 148 6.36 14.39 8.14
C SER A 148 7.66 14.55 7.35
N SER A 149 8.63 15.28 7.89
CA SER A 149 9.93 15.56 7.25
C SER A 149 10.67 14.31 6.81
N TYR A 150 10.52 13.21 7.53
CA TYR A 150 11.12 11.94 7.18
C TYR A 150 10.73 11.45 5.78
N PHE A 151 9.48 11.60 5.39
CA PHE A 151 9.02 11.16 4.07
C PHE A 151 9.61 12.00 2.93
N PHE A 152 9.80 13.30 3.14
CA PHE A 152 10.47 14.17 2.17
C PHE A 152 11.96 13.84 2.04
N ILE A 153 12.63 13.45 3.13
CA ILE A 153 14.00 12.94 3.09
C ILE A 153 14.08 11.68 2.23
N LEU A 154 13.13 10.73 2.37
CA LEU A 154 13.08 9.53 1.54
C LEU A 154 12.86 9.83 0.07
N ILE A 155 11.97 10.78 -0.26
CA ILE A 155 11.74 11.22 -1.63
C ILE A 155 13.00 11.89 -2.19
N GLY A 156 13.62 12.80 -1.46
CA GLY A 156 14.84 13.50 -1.90
C GLY A 156 16.03 12.56 -2.14
N ALA A 157 16.19 11.53 -1.31
CA ALA A 157 17.24 10.53 -1.46
C ALA A 157 16.96 9.51 -2.57
N GLY A 158 15.70 9.33 -2.99
CA GLY A 158 15.31 8.30 -3.96
C GLY A 158 14.96 6.94 -3.34
N HIS A 159 14.77 6.87 -2.03
CA HIS A 159 14.36 5.64 -1.33
C HIS A 159 12.89 5.28 -1.60
N ILE A 160 12.48 5.23 -2.87
CA ILE A 160 11.08 5.11 -3.29
C ILE A 160 10.47 3.78 -2.86
N TRP A 161 11.20 2.67 -2.91
CA TRP A 161 10.69 1.37 -2.47
C TRP A 161 10.36 1.37 -0.98
N LYS A 162 11.25 1.94 -0.15
CA LYS A 162 11.01 2.13 1.27
C LYS A 162 9.81 3.04 1.54
N PHE A 163 9.70 4.13 0.78
CA PHE A 163 8.58 5.06 0.84
C PHE A 163 7.26 4.35 0.55
N CYS A 164 7.19 3.56 -0.53
CA CYS A 164 5.99 2.82 -0.91
C CYS A 164 5.57 1.82 0.18
N VAL A 165 6.51 1.06 0.75
CA VAL A 165 6.20 0.17 1.88
C VAL A 165 5.54 0.94 3.02
N LEU A 166 6.09 2.09 3.41
CA LEU A 166 5.54 2.93 4.48
C LEU A 166 4.16 3.51 4.16
N ALA A 167 3.88 3.81 2.88
CA ALA A 167 2.57 4.27 2.44
C ALA A 167 1.50 3.15 2.51
N TYR A 168 1.90 1.88 2.34
CA TYR A 168 0.99 0.73 2.37
C TYR A 168 0.78 0.13 3.77
N VAL A 169 1.64 0.43 4.75
CA VAL A 169 1.50 -0.03 6.13
C VAL A 169 0.19 0.46 6.78
N PRO A 170 -0.18 1.75 6.76
CA PRO A 170 -1.42 2.20 7.38
C PRO A 170 -2.68 1.53 6.83
N PRO A 171 -2.91 1.40 5.51
CA PRO A 171 -4.10 0.72 5.02
C PRO A 171 -4.05 -0.81 5.27
N THR A 172 -2.88 -1.44 5.38
CA THR A 172 -2.78 -2.83 5.85
C THR A 172 -3.27 -2.95 7.29
N ILE A 173 -2.85 -2.04 8.19
CA ILE A 173 -3.36 -1.97 9.57
C ILE A 173 -4.86 -1.74 9.58
N ALA A 174 -5.38 -0.88 8.70
CA ALA A 174 -6.81 -0.63 8.57
C ALA A 174 -7.58 -1.93 8.26
N GLY A 175 -7.06 -2.74 7.35
CA GLY A 175 -7.62 -4.05 7.02
C GLY A 175 -7.66 -4.99 8.23
N ILE A 176 -6.55 -5.07 8.98
CA ILE A 176 -6.44 -5.86 10.21
C ILE A 176 -7.49 -5.40 11.24
N VAL A 177 -7.59 -4.08 11.48
CA VAL A 177 -8.58 -3.49 12.39
C VAL A 177 -10.01 -3.84 11.98
N LEU A 178 -10.33 -3.73 10.68
CA LEU A 178 -11.65 -4.07 10.16
C LEU A 178 -11.98 -5.56 10.33
N ALA A 179 -11.03 -6.45 10.09
CA ALA A 179 -11.20 -7.90 10.26
C ALA A 179 -11.53 -8.24 11.72
N TYR A 180 -10.76 -7.73 12.69
CA TYR A 180 -11.02 -7.95 14.12
C TYR A 180 -12.30 -7.26 14.62
N ARG A 181 -12.79 -6.24 13.93
CA ARG A 181 -14.12 -5.64 14.18
C ARG A 181 -15.26 -6.37 13.50
N GLY A 182 -15.05 -7.56 12.95
CA GLY A 182 -16.06 -8.40 12.34
C GLY A 182 -16.40 -8.10 10.89
N LYS A 183 -15.73 -7.12 10.26
CA LYS A 183 -15.85 -6.84 8.82
C LYS A 183 -14.87 -7.70 8.01
N TRP A 184 -15.00 -9.03 8.14
CA TRP A 184 -14.01 -10.00 7.68
C TRP A 184 -13.65 -9.88 6.21
N LEU A 185 -14.64 -9.79 5.30
CA LEU A 185 -14.39 -9.71 3.86
C LEU A 185 -13.66 -8.40 3.49
N ALA A 186 -14.16 -7.26 3.97
CA ALA A 186 -13.55 -5.96 3.69
C ALA A 186 -12.15 -5.87 4.31
N GLY A 187 -11.97 -6.35 5.56
CA GLY A 187 -10.69 -6.36 6.24
C GLY A 187 -9.69 -7.28 5.57
N GLY A 188 -10.10 -8.50 5.20
CA GLY A 188 -9.25 -9.46 4.49
C GLY A 188 -8.82 -8.96 3.12
N ALA A 189 -9.77 -8.43 2.32
CA ALA A 189 -9.48 -7.89 1.00
C ALA A 189 -8.51 -6.69 1.07
N LEU A 190 -8.76 -5.74 1.99
CA LEU A 190 -7.89 -4.58 2.17
C LEU A 190 -6.48 -5.02 2.60
N THR A 191 -6.37 -5.94 3.56
CA THR A 191 -5.08 -6.50 4.00
C THR A 191 -4.36 -7.20 2.84
N ALA A 192 -5.05 -8.05 2.07
CA ALA A 192 -4.44 -8.77 0.96
C ALA A 192 -3.85 -7.82 -0.09
N VAL A 193 -4.64 -6.81 -0.52
CA VAL A 193 -4.19 -5.84 -1.52
C VAL A 193 -2.99 -5.03 -1.04
N PHE A 194 -3.07 -4.44 0.15
CA PHE A 194 -1.98 -3.56 0.60
C PHE A 194 -0.76 -4.32 1.10
N ALA A 195 -0.91 -5.54 1.65
CA ALA A 195 0.23 -6.40 1.95
C ALA A 195 0.93 -6.88 0.66
N MET A 196 0.18 -7.21 -0.40
CA MET A 196 0.74 -7.53 -1.71
C MET A 196 1.54 -6.35 -2.28
N LEU A 197 0.99 -5.14 -2.28
CA LEU A 197 1.70 -3.92 -2.72
C LEU A 197 2.94 -3.64 -1.88
N GLN A 198 2.87 -3.90 -0.56
CA GLN A 198 4.00 -3.75 0.36
C GLN A 198 5.13 -4.73 0.02
N ILE A 199 4.83 -6.01 -0.23
CA ILE A 199 5.82 -7.03 -0.61
C ILE A 199 6.42 -6.68 -1.97
N ALA A 200 5.59 -6.31 -2.95
CA ALA A 200 6.02 -5.90 -4.29
C ALA A 200 6.95 -4.69 -4.30
N SER A 201 6.89 -3.83 -3.29
CA SER A 201 7.81 -2.71 -3.14
C SER A 201 9.24 -3.12 -2.79
N ASN A 202 9.49 -4.42 -2.62
CA ASN A 202 10.80 -5.06 -2.50
C ASN A 202 11.74 -4.49 -1.41
N HIS A 203 11.19 -3.89 -0.36
CA HIS A 203 11.96 -3.42 0.79
C HIS A 203 11.73 -4.36 1.99
N VAL A 204 12.35 -5.55 1.92
CA VAL A 204 12.13 -6.68 2.84
C VAL A 204 12.34 -6.28 4.31
N GLN A 205 13.33 -5.46 4.61
CA GLN A 205 13.63 -5.00 5.96
C GLN A 205 12.44 -4.28 6.61
N MET A 206 11.77 -3.38 5.87
CA MET A 206 10.64 -2.64 6.41
C MET A 206 9.41 -3.53 6.57
N THR A 207 9.19 -4.47 5.65
CA THR A 207 8.14 -5.48 5.75
C THR A 207 8.36 -6.38 6.97
N TYR A 208 9.61 -6.78 7.22
CA TYR A 208 9.99 -7.55 8.40
C TYR A 208 9.71 -6.80 9.71
N TYR A 209 10.09 -5.52 9.79
CA TYR A 209 9.79 -4.71 10.98
C TYR A 209 8.30 -4.54 11.20
N PHE A 210 7.53 -4.40 10.14
CA PHE A 210 6.08 -4.32 10.23
C PHE A 210 5.44 -5.62 10.78
N LEU A 211 6.06 -6.78 10.54
CA LEU A 211 5.57 -8.06 11.09
C LEU A 211 5.49 -8.03 12.62
N PHE A 212 6.42 -7.37 13.32
CA PHE A 212 6.33 -7.23 14.77
C PHE A 212 5.10 -6.44 15.21
N VAL A 213 4.72 -5.41 14.45
CA VAL A 213 3.48 -4.66 14.71
C VAL A 213 2.25 -5.56 14.52
N VAL A 214 2.23 -6.37 13.47
CA VAL A 214 1.14 -7.33 13.21
C VAL A 214 1.03 -8.33 14.36
N VAL A 215 2.13 -8.92 14.80
CA VAL A 215 2.16 -9.86 15.92
C VAL A 215 1.66 -9.20 17.22
N ALA A 216 2.13 -7.98 17.52
CA ALA A 216 1.67 -7.23 18.69
C ALA A 216 0.16 -6.97 18.64
N MET A 217 -0.37 -6.58 17.47
CA MET A 217 -1.81 -6.42 17.26
C MET A 217 -2.58 -7.73 17.46
N MET A 218 -2.10 -8.84 16.91
CA MET A 218 -2.73 -10.16 17.08
C MET A 218 -2.82 -10.55 18.55
N ILE A 219 -1.74 -10.32 19.32
CA ILE A 219 -1.71 -10.59 20.77
C ILE A 219 -2.69 -9.69 21.50
N ALA A 220 -2.70 -8.38 21.20
CA ALA A 220 -3.62 -7.44 21.83
C ALA A 220 -5.09 -7.82 21.59
N TYR A 221 -5.46 -8.15 20.35
CA TYR A 221 -6.81 -8.62 20.03
C TYR A 221 -7.12 -9.99 20.62
N PHE A 222 -6.15 -10.88 20.76
CA PHE A 222 -6.31 -12.15 21.47
C PHE A 222 -6.68 -11.94 22.94
N VAL A 223 -5.91 -11.10 23.64
CA VAL A 223 -6.16 -10.78 25.05
C VAL A 223 -7.53 -10.16 25.24
N ASP A 224 -7.92 -9.20 24.38
CA ASP A 224 -9.23 -8.56 24.42
C ASP A 224 -10.36 -9.58 24.18
N SER A 225 -10.22 -10.46 23.19
CA SER A 225 -11.18 -11.51 22.86
C SER A 225 -11.31 -12.56 23.96
N ARG A 226 -10.22 -12.89 24.67
CA ARG A 226 -10.24 -13.75 25.85
C ARG A 226 -11.06 -13.12 26.98
N ARG A 227 -10.85 -11.83 27.27
CA ARG A 227 -11.58 -11.07 28.29
C ARG A 227 -13.06 -10.98 27.97
N LYS A 228 -13.42 -10.81 26.69
CA LYS A 228 -14.81 -10.71 26.22
C LYS A 228 -15.49 -12.06 25.98
N LYS A 229 -14.78 -13.19 26.16
CA LYS A 229 -15.25 -14.56 25.83
C LYS A 229 -15.66 -14.71 24.35
N GLU A 230 -14.96 -14.04 23.44
CA GLU A 230 -15.25 -13.99 21.99
C GLU A 230 -14.14 -14.62 21.13
N LEU A 231 -13.45 -15.65 21.63
CA LEU A 231 -12.33 -16.31 20.93
C LEU A 231 -12.70 -16.78 19.52
N GLY A 232 -13.93 -17.21 19.28
CA GLY A 232 -14.39 -17.64 17.96
C GLY A 232 -14.34 -16.51 16.92
N LYS A 233 -14.60 -15.26 17.33
CA LYS A 233 -14.47 -14.08 16.44
C LYS A 233 -13.00 -13.81 16.12
N TRP A 234 -12.12 -13.91 17.12
CA TRP A 234 -10.69 -13.75 16.94
C TRP A 234 -10.11 -14.81 15.99
N LEU A 235 -10.44 -16.09 16.19
CA LEU A 235 -10.02 -17.18 15.31
C LEU A 235 -10.45 -16.96 13.86
N LYS A 236 -11.71 -16.56 13.66
CA LYS A 236 -12.24 -16.27 12.33
C LYS A 236 -11.50 -15.11 11.66
N ALA A 237 -11.29 -13.99 12.38
CA ALA A 237 -10.55 -12.85 11.87
C ALA A 237 -9.10 -13.22 11.52
N THR A 238 -8.42 -13.92 12.43
CA THR A 238 -7.03 -14.39 12.22
C THR A 238 -6.93 -15.34 11.03
N GLY A 239 -7.89 -16.27 10.87
CA GLY A 239 -7.95 -17.14 9.71
C GLY A 239 -8.09 -16.39 8.38
N VAL A 240 -8.97 -15.39 8.34
CA VAL A 240 -9.12 -14.51 7.16
C VAL A 240 -7.84 -13.73 6.87
N LEU A 241 -7.17 -13.20 7.89
CA LEU A 241 -5.90 -12.47 7.74
C LEU A 241 -4.76 -13.39 7.29
N ALA A 242 -4.73 -14.65 7.76
CA ALA A 242 -3.78 -15.65 7.29
C ALA A 242 -3.98 -15.96 5.79
N VAL A 243 -5.24 -16.13 5.35
CA VAL A 243 -5.55 -16.28 3.91
C VAL A 243 -5.11 -15.03 3.13
N ALA A 244 -5.38 -13.83 3.64
CA ALA A 244 -4.95 -12.58 3.01
C ALA A 244 -3.42 -12.51 2.88
N ALA A 245 -2.68 -12.95 3.89
CA ALA A 245 -1.21 -13.01 3.85
C ALA A 245 -0.71 -14.01 2.81
N VAL A 246 -1.32 -15.22 2.73
CA VAL A 246 -0.97 -16.21 1.70
C VAL A 246 -1.23 -15.67 0.29
N VAL A 247 -2.36 -15.00 0.08
CA VAL A 247 -2.67 -14.36 -1.21
C VAL A 247 -1.66 -13.26 -1.54
N ALA A 248 -1.29 -12.43 -0.56
CA ALA A 248 -0.31 -11.36 -0.76
C ALA A 248 1.07 -11.89 -1.13
N VAL A 249 1.54 -12.96 -0.48
CA VAL A 249 2.83 -13.60 -0.80
C VAL A 249 2.75 -14.34 -2.14
N GLY A 250 1.66 -15.08 -2.39
CA GLY A 250 1.52 -15.86 -3.62
C GLY A 250 1.34 -15.03 -4.89
N ALA A 251 1.02 -13.75 -4.77
CA ALA A 251 0.93 -12.82 -5.89
C ALA A 251 2.28 -12.18 -6.28
N ASN A 252 3.32 -12.38 -5.47
CA ASN A 252 4.68 -11.87 -5.66
C ASN A 252 5.68 -13.01 -5.87
#